data_57ecc6f0737bee3f5462f44841785f02
#
_entry.id   57ecc6f0737bee3f5462f44841785f02
#
_cell.length_a   1.000
_cell.length_b   1.000
_cell.length_c   1.000
_cell.angle_alpha   90.00
_cell.angle_beta   90.00
_cell.angle_gamma   90.00
#
_symmetry.space_group_name_H-M   'P 1'
#
loop_
_entity.id
_entity.type
_entity.pdbx_description
1 polymer ?
#
loop_
_entity_poly.entity_id
_entity_poly.type
_entity_poly.pdbx_seq_one_letter_code
_entity_poly.pdbx_strand_id
1 'polypeptide(L)'
;QALEANKFFVVFEPDIQNNLSRMAQRWGDDYNRNKLDGIRAMVFCNGWYANQVSNADPDMLALCPLHITLVEQGGSTRILFVKPSAVAQGSEAEALAGELEQAVADAIAAALQQLGDSPAAP
;
A
#
# COMPACT_ATOMS: atom_id res chain seq x y z
N GLN A 1 5.05 -9.55 6.51
CA GLN A 1 6.24 -9.68 7.37
C GLN A 1 7.03 -8.38 7.47
N ALA A 2 7.42 -7.75 6.33
CA ALA A 2 8.23 -6.53 6.37
C ALA A 2 7.49 -5.36 7.02
N LEU A 3 6.19 -5.20 6.75
CA LEU A 3 5.37 -4.18 7.41
C LEU A 3 5.28 -4.46 8.90
N GLU A 4 5.03 -5.70 9.28
CA GLU A 4 4.92 -6.10 10.69
C GLU A 4 6.23 -5.92 11.43
N ALA A 5 7.37 -6.20 10.80
CA ALA A 5 8.70 -5.97 11.37
C ALA A 5 8.94 -4.48 11.65
N ASN A 6 8.28 -3.60 10.89
CA ASN A 6 8.33 -2.15 11.08
C ASN A 6 7.14 -1.63 11.90
N LYS A 7 6.47 -2.51 12.64
CA LYS A 7 5.38 -2.20 13.58
C LYS A 7 4.09 -1.70 12.91
N PHE A 8 3.87 -2.07 11.65
CA PHE A 8 2.60 -1.85 10.99
C PHE A 8 1.76 -3.12 11.09
N PHE A 9 0.52 -2.97 11.52
CA PHE A 9 -0.42 -4.08 11.56
C PHE A 9 -1.21 -4.14 10.27
N VAL A 10 -1.07 -5.26 9.53
CA VAL A 10 -1.87 -5.52 8.35
C VAL A 10 -3.24 -5.97 8.81
N VAL A 11 -4.26 -5.20 8.48
CA VAL A 11 -5.64 -5.45 8.96
C VAL A 11 -6.54 -6.06 7.89
N PHE A 12 -6.19 -5.91 6.61
CA PHE A 12 -7.01 -6.39 5.51
C PHE A 12 -6.15 -6.52 4.24
N GLU A 13 -6.35 -7.61 3.50
CA GLU A 13 -5.62 -7.88 2.25
C GLU A 13 -6.60 -8.25 1.14
N PRO A 14 -7.31 -7.27 0.55
CA PRO A 14 -8.29 -7.56 -0.50
C PRO A 14 -7.63 -8.01 -1.79
N ASP A 15 -8.24 -9.01 -2.42
CA ASP A 15 -7.91 -9.43 -3.77
C ASP A 15 -8.82 -8.70 -4.74
N ILE A 16 -8.37 -7.54 -5.20
CA ILE A 16 -9.17 -6.64 -6.05
C ILE A 16 -9.44 -7.29 -7.39
N GLN A 17 -8.43 -7.94 -7.97
CA GLN A 17 -8.59 -8.59 -9.28
C GLN A 17 -9.70 -9.66 -9.23
N ASN A 18 -9.73 -10.46 -8.18
CA ASN A 18 -10.77 -11.47 -8.03
C ASN A 18 -12.15 -10.83 -7.96
N ASN A 19 -12.27 -9.71 -7.24
CA ASN A 19 -13.55 -9.00 -7.14
C ASN A 19 -13.98 -8.42 -8.49
N LEU A 20 -13.05 -7.81 -9.23
CA LEU A 20 -13.35 -7.23 -10.54
C LEU A 20 -13.68 -8.30 -11.57
N SER A 21 -13.05 -9.48 -11.48
CA SER A 21 -13.26 -10.56 -12.45
C SER A 21 -14.70 -11.04 -12.50
N ARG A 22 -15.46 -10.84 -11.43
CA ARG A 22 -16.88 -11.19 -11.38
C ARG A 22 -17.71 -10.37 -12.36
N MET A 23 -17.20 -9.23 -12.79
CA MET A 23 -17.89 -8.32 -13.70
C MET A 23 -17.42 -8.46 -15.15
N ALA A 24 -16.50 -9.39 -15.41
CA ALA A 24 -15.87 -9.53 -16.73
C ALA A 24 -16.88 -9.70 -17.85
N GLN A 25 -17.89 -10.57 -17.65
CA GLN A 25 -18.91 -10.85 -18.65
C GLN A 25 -19.77 -9.60 -18.90
N ARG A 26 -20.15 -8.90 -17.84
CA ARG A 26 -21.02 -7.72 -17.95
C ARG A 26 -20.33 -6.55 -18.63
N TRP A 27 -19.03 -6.34 -18.32
CA TRP A 27 -18.28 -5.21 -18.84
C TRP A 27 -17.64 -5.48 -20.21
N GLY A 28 -17.53 -6.76 -20.60
CA GLY A 28 -17.00 -7.12 -21.90
C GLY A 28 -15.63 -6.53 -22.16
N ASP A 29 -15.47 -5.79 -23.26
CA ASP A 29 -14.19 -5.20 -23.67
C ASP A 29 -13.69 -4.12 -22.71
N ASP A 30 -14.54 -3.59 -21.85
CA ASP A 30 -14.11 -2.62 -20.83
C ASP A 30 -13.42 -3.28 -19.66
N TYR A 31 -13.58 -4.60 -19.50
CA TYR A 31 -12.95 -5.30 -18.40
C TYR A 31 -11.45 -5.49 -18.66
N ASN A 32 -10.64 -5.03 -17.70
CA ASN A 32 -9.20 -5.28 -17.64
C ASN A 32 -8.48 -5.03 -18.97
N ARG A 33 -8.64 -3.83 -19.52
CA ARG A 33 -8.04 -3.44 -20.80
C ARG A 33 -6.52 -3.56 -20.83
N ASN A 34 -5.87 -3.37 -19.68
CA ASN A 34 -4.43 -3.42 -19.56
C ASN A 34 -3.87 -4.83 -19.35
N LYS A 35 -4.75 -5.83 -19.31
CA LYS A 35 -4.36 -7.25 -19.13
C LYS A 35 -3.52 -7.47 -17.89
N LEU A 36 -3.96 -6.91 -16.78
CA LEU A 36 -3.32 -7.12 -15.48
C LEU A 36 -3.57 -8.54 -15.01
N ASP A 37 -2.53 -9.18 -14.47
CA ASP A 37 -2.60 -10.57 -14.00
C ASP A 37 -3.05 -10.64 -12.55
N GLY A 38 -2.84 -9.59 -11.78
CA GLY A 38 -3.27 -9.53 -10.40
C GLY A 38 -3.31 -8.10 -9.88
N ILE A 39 -4.23 -7.84 -8.97
CA ILE A 39 -4.35 -6.59 -8.23
C ILE A 39 -4.70 -6.96 -6.80
N ARG A 40 -3.80 -6.66 -5.87
CA ARG A 40 -4.01 -6.89 -4.44
C ARG A 40 -3.65 -5.64 -3.67
N ALA A 41 -4.30 -5.44 -2.54
CA ALA A 41 -3.95 -4.37 -1.64
C ALA A 41 -3.64 -4.92 -0.26
N MET A 42 -2.83 -4.17 0.49
CA MET A 42 -2.61 -4.40 1.91
C MET A 42 -3.00 -3.13 2.64
N VAL A 43 -3.98 -3.24 3.53
CA VAL A 43 -4.42 -2.14 4.38
C VAL A 43 -3.79 -2.34 5.75
N PHE A 44 -3.09 -1.33 6.23
CA PHE A 44 -2.32 -1.45 7.46
C PHE A 44 -2.35 -0.16 8.27
N CYS A 45 -1.96 -0.25 9.53
CA CYS A 45 -2.00 0.86 10.46
C CYS A 45 -0.87 0.75 11.48
N ASN A 46 -0.46 1.91 12.01
CA ASN A 46 0.42 2.01 13.17
C ASN A 46 -0.25 2.95 14.17
N GLY A 47 -0.62 2.41 15.34
CA GLY A 47 -1.37 3.16 16.35
C GLY A 47 -0.63 4.38 16.88
N TRP A 48 0.69 4.29 17.02
CA TRP A 48 1.49 5.43 17.48
C TRP A 48 1.41 6.60 16.51
N TYR A 49 1.63 6.36 15.22
CA TYR A 49 1.55 7.41 14.20
C TYR A 49 0.13 7.95 14.08
N ALA A 50 -0.88 7.09 14.14
CA ALA A 50 -2.27 7.53 14.10
C ALA A 50 -2.57 8.50 15.25
N ASN A 51 -2.10 8.18 16.45
CA ASN A 51 -2.27 9.06 17.61
C ASN A 51 -1.54 10.40 17.43
N GLN A 52 -0.31 10.37 16.93
CA GLN A 52 0.47 11.59 16.71
C GLN A 52 -0.13 12.47 15.62
N VAL A 53 -0.62 11.86 14.54
CA VAL A 53 -1.32 12.59 13.47
C VAL A 53 -2.59 13.25 14.03
N SER A 54 -3.35 12.52 14.83
CA SER A 54 -4.56 13.05 15.48
C SER A 54 -4.23 14.26 16.37
N ASN A 55 -3.13 14.19 17.10
CA ASN A 55 -2.70 15.30 17.97
C ASN A 55 -2.29 16.54 17.18
N ALA A 56 -1.63 16.34 16.05
CA ALA A 56 -1.12 17.44 15.23
C ALA A 56 -2.23 18.06 14.36
N ASP A 57 -3.03 17.22 13.71
CA ASP A 57 -4.11 17.65 12.83
C ASP A 57 -5.10 16.51 12.65
N PRO A 58 -6.22 16.51 13.40
CA PRO A 58 -7.17 15.38 13.36
C PRO A 58 -7.79 15.17 11.97
N ASP A 59 -7.85 16.18 11.12
CA ASP A 59 -8.39 16.01 9.77
C ASP A 59 -7.47 15.16 8.89
N MET A 60 -6.18 15.10 9.23
CA MET A 60 -5.23 14.23 8.52
C MET A 60 -5.38 12.75 8.90
N LEU A 61 -6.30 12.41 9.79
CA LEU A 61 -6.70 11.02 10.00
C LEU A 61 -7.35 10.41 8.74
N ALA A 62 -7.66 11.23 7.74
CA ALA A 62 -8.02 10.74 6.41
C ALA A 62 -6.92 9.86 5.80
N LEU A 63 -5.67 9.98 6.27
CA LEU A 63 -4.57 9.11 5.87
C LEU A 63 -4.59 7.73 6.54
N CYS A 64 -5.43 7.53 7.55
CA CYS A 64 -5.50 6.29 8.31
C CYS A 64 -6.81 5.55 8.02
N PRO A 65 -6.77 4.25 7.67
CA PRO A 65 -5.58 3.42 7.51
C PRO A 65 -4.82 3.72 6.21
N LEU A 66 -3.55 3.31 6.19
CA LEU A 66 -2.72 3.36 4.99
C LEU A 66 -2.94 2.10 4.15
N HIS A 67 -2.56 2.17 2.87
CA HIS A 67 -2.54 0.98 2.04
C HIS A 67 -1.46 1.06 0.98
N ILE A 68 -1.01 -0.10 0.53
CA ILE A 68 -0.22 -0.27 -0.69
C ILE A 68 -1.02 -1.15 -1.64
N THR A 69 -0.80 -0.96 -2.93
CA THR A 69 -1.42 -1.78 -3.97
C THR A 69 -0.34 -2.49 -4.76
N LEU A 70 -0.51 -3.80 -4.94
CA LEU A 70 0.38 -4.63 -5.74
C LEU A 70 -0.30 -4.89 -7.08
N VAL A 71 0.38 -4.56 -8.16
CA VAL A 71 -0.14 -4.76 -9.52
C VAL A 71 0.81 -5.69 -10.27
N GLU A 72 0.30 -6.85 -10.69
CA GLU A 72 1.06 -7.82 -11.47
C GLU A 72 0.70 -7.68 -12.94
N GLN A 73 1.71 -7.60 -13.78
CA GLN A 73 1.53 -7.49 -15.23
C GLN A 73 2.76 -8.06 -15.95
N GLY A 74 2.55 -9.04 -16.82
CA GLY A 74 3.61 -9.58 -17.66
C GLY A 74 4.79 -10.16 -16.90
N GLY A 75 4.55 -10.80 -15.75
CA GLY A 75 5.58 -11.39 -14.91
C GLY A 75 6.30 -10.41 -13.98
N SER A 76 5.90 -9.14 -13.98
CA SER A 76 6.45 -8.12 -13.09
C SER A 76 5.39 -7.64 -12.10
N THR A 77 5.83 -7.29 -10.89
CA THR A 77 4.96 -6.74 -9.86
C THR A 77 5.41 -5.32 -9.52
N ARG A 78 4.45 -4.39 -9.52
CA ARG A 78 4.69 -3.02 -9.09
C ARG A 78 4.04 -2.82 -7.74
N ILE A 79 4.70 -2.06 -6.88
CA ILE A 79 4.16 -1.67 -5.57
C ILE A 79 3.83 -0.18 -5.65
N LEU A 80 2.55 0.14 -5.49
CA LEU A 80 2.05 1.50 -5.59
C LEU A 80 1.69 2.01 -4.19
N PHE A 81 2.16 3.21 -3.87
CA PHE A 81 1.93 3.82 -2.57
C PHE A 81 1.70 5.32 -2.73
N VAL A 82 0.58 5.82 -2.22
CA VAL A 82 0.29 7.26 -2.19
C VAL A 82 1.11 7.88 -1.08
N LYS A 83 1.89 8.91 -1.39
CA LYS A 83 2.77 9.56 -0.42
C LYS A 83 1.97 10.34 0.61
N PRO A 84 2.00 9.94 1.89
CA PRO A 84 1.31 10.68 2.94
C PRO A 84 1.75 12.14 3.04
N SER A 85 3.02 12.44 2.79
CA SER A 85 3.53 13.81 2.83
C SER A 85 2.90 14.71 1.78
N ALA A 86 2.57 14.17 0.61
CA ALA A 86 1.90 14.93 -0.44
C ALA A 86 0.46 15.30 -0.04
N VAL A 87 -0.24 14.37 0.60
CA VAL A 87 -1.61 14.60 1.08
C VAL A 87 -1.61 15.60 2.24
N ALA A 88 -0.65 15.50 3.15
CA ALA A 88 -0.55 16.33 4.35
C ALA A 88 0.17 17.67 4.10
N GLN A 89 0.53 17.98 2.86
CA GLN A 89 1.25 19.19 2.52
C GLN A 89 0.54 20.44 3.04
N GLY A 90 1.28 21.27 3.79
CA GLY A 90 0.74 22.49 4.38
C GLY A 90 -0.05 22.29 5.67
N SER A 91 -0.23 21.04 6.12
CA SER A 91 -0.90 20.75 7.40
C SER A 91 0.11 20.68 8.55
N GLU A 92 -0.41 20.72 9.78
CA GLU A 92 0.41 20.54 10.98
C GLU A 92 0.97 19.12 11.11
N ALA A 93 0.43 18.16 10.36
CA ALA A 93 0.88 16.77 10.36
C ALA A 93 1.89 16.46 9.24
N GLU A 94 2.31 17.45 8.44
CA GLU A 94 3.19 17.21 7.29
C GLU A 94 4.49 16.49 7.66
N ALA A 95 5.16 16.93 8.71
CA ALA A 95 6.41 16.30 9.16
C ALA A 95 6.20 14.86 9.61
N LEU A 96 5.12 14.60 10.35
CA LEU A 96 4.75 13.25 10.79
C LEU A 96 4.41 12.35 9.59
N ALA A 97 3.71 12.91 8.60
CA ALA A 97 3.38 12.18 7.38
C ALA A 97 4.66 11.79 6.63
N GLY A 98 5.67 12.64 6.62
CA GLY A 98 6.97 12.34 6.02
C GLY A 98 7.71 11.22 6.75
N GLU A 99 7.67 11.20 8.08
CA GLU A 99 8.25 10.12 8.88
C GLU A 99 7.54 8.79 8.62
N LEU A 100 6.23 8.83 8.59
CA LEU A 100 5.39 7.66 8.31
C LEU A 100 5.68 7.11 6.91
N GLU A 101 5.75 7.98 5.92
CA GLU A 101 6.10 7.64 4.54
C GLU A 101 7.45 6.95 4.47
N GLN A 102 8.46 7.46 5.17
CA GLN A 102 9.78 6.88 5.18
C GLN A 102 9.77 5.49 5.82
N ALA A 103 9.02 5.30 6.90
CA ALA A 103 8.91 4.00 7.56
C ALA A 103 8.29 2.96 6.62
N VAL A 104 7.28 3.34 5.85
CA VAL A 104 6.67 2.45 4.85
C VAL A 104 7.65 2.17 3.71
N ALA A 105 8.34 3.21 3.22
CA ALA A 105 9.34 3.06 2.16
C ALA A 105 10.45 2.09 2.59
N ASP A 106 10.91 2.19 3.83
CA ASP A 106 11.93 1.29 4.38
C ASP A 106 11.42 -0.15 4.44
N ALA A 107 10.15 -0.35 4.83
CA ALA A 107 9.55 -1.67 4.86
C ALA A 107 9.45 -2.28 3.44
N ILE A 108 9.07 -1.48 2.46
CA ILE A 108 9.01 -1.91 1.06
C ILE A 108 10.41 -2.28 0.55
N ALA A 109 11.40 -1.45 0.83
CA ALA A 109 12.78 -1.69 0.42
C ALA A 109 13.31 -2.99 1.05
N ALA A 110 13.02 -3.25 2.32
CA ALA A 110 13.41 -4.48 3.00
C ALA A 110 12.74 -5.71 2.37
N ALA A 111 11.46 -5.60 2.00
CA ALA A 111 10.75 -6.68 1.33
C ALA A 111 11.35 -6.98 -0.04
N LEU A 112 11.69 -5.96 -0.82
CA LEU A 112 12.31 -6.12 -2.14
C LEU A 112 13.69 -6.77 -2.02
N GLN A 113 14.47 -6.38 -1.00
CA GLN A 113 15.78 -6.97 -0.74
C GLN A 113 15.66 -8.46 -0.40
N GLN A 114 14.70 -8.82 0.44
CA GLN A 114 14.44 -10.22 0.80
C GLN A 114 14.09 -11.05 -0.43
N LEU A 115 13.29 -10.51 -1.34
CA LEU A 115 12.94 -11.19 -2.59
C LEU A 115 14.14 -11.32 -3.52
N GLY A 116 15.01 -10.30 -3.57
CA GLY A 116 16.24 -10.35 -4.36
C GLY A 116 17.25 -11.38 -3.84
N ASP A 117 17.26 -11.61 -2.53
CA ASP A 117 18.14 -12.60 -1.88
C ASP A 117 17.56 -14.01 -1.92
N SER A 118 16.31 -14.18 -2.34
CA SER A 118 15.66 -15.47 -2.44
C SER A 118 16.18 -16.21 -3.68
N PRO A 119 16.39 -17.56 -3.61
CA PRO A 119 16.75 -18.32 -4.80
C PRO A 119 15.69 -18.14 -5.87
N ALA A 120 16.13 -17.99 -7.12
CA ALA A 120 15.20 -17.93 -8.24
C ALA A 120 14.36 -19.20 -8.26
N ALA A 121 13.05 -19.05 -8.51
CA ALA A 121 12.17 -20.21 -8.68
C ALA A 121 12.64 -21.04 -9.89
N PRO A 122 12.67 -22.37 -9.78
CA PRO A 122 13.06 -23.20 -10.89
C PRO A 122 12.12 -23.09 -12.08
#